data_314b3cfcb72feb7e40c8eb275e7fe897
#
_entry.id   314b3cfcb72feb7e40c8eb275e7fe897
#
_cell.length_a   1.000
_cell.length_b   1.000
_cell.length_c   1.000
_cell.angle_alpha   90.00
_cell.angle_beta   90.00
_cell.angle_gamma   90.00
#
_symmetry.space_group_name_H-M   'P 1'
#
loop_
_entity.id
_entity.type
_entity.pdbx_description
1 polymer ?
#
loop_
_entity_poly.entity_id
_entity_poly.type
_entity_poly.pdbx_seq_one_letter_code
_entity_poly.pdbx_strand_id
1 'polypeptide(L)'
;MYNNITMKNFDSIEKSRKASLALLERYEYGKMPPRPLHLNVETVSEDRAYAAGKATLTEVNLKLVLDGGREFILPVRYAIPNGVNRPPVILHISYDGSMPNKHQPTEELCDRGFAVFTLAYEDLTKNDGNFKSLAAPYLLRGRRGLDSPGKLIMWAWGARCVMDYLKSIDDKVDAGCVAVVGHGILGTSALLAGAFDERFTFVISSSSGFGGAASVSAHTAPLLELKSRAPYLFSKRYIKYSGRESTLPFDQSLLLSLVAPRALLISTADDAYTEAHIQEELSVKEANLLVHEMKSGKISAESAYPCEVFDKNRSWRASFRLRDGFPYLSREDWAYFIDYINEAIGKIKK
;
A
#
# COMPACT_ATOMS: atom_id res chain seq x y z
N MET A 1 -16.56 22.17 7.38
CA MET A 1 -16.53 23.04 6.19
C MET A 1 -15.22 22.77 5.48
N TYR A 2 -15.23 21.87 4.51
CA TYR A 2 -14.08 21.65 3.63
C TYR A 2 -13.80 22.96 2.91
N ASN A 3 -12.69 23.62 3.27
CA ASN A 3 -12.22 24.76 2.47
C ASN A 3 -11.81 24.21 1.11
N ASN A 4 -12.70 24.39 0.18
CA ASN A 4 -12.62 24.32 -1.27
C ASN A 4 -11.20 24.32 -1.86
N ILE A 5 -10.45 23.22 -1.67
CA ILE A 5 -9.60 22.75 -2.75
C ILE A 5 -10.55 22.04 -3.70
N THR A 6 -11.40 22.81 -4.30
CA THR A 6 -12.27 22.33 -5.36
C THR A 6 -11.35 21.89 -6.49
N MET A 7 -11.35 20.59 -6.77
CA MET A 7 -10.80 19.99 -7.98
C MET A 7 -11.26 20.66 -9.28
N LYS A 8 -12.12 21.66 -9.19
CA LYS A 8 -12.60 22.51 -10.28
C LYS A 8 -11.53 23.26 -11.06
N ASN A 9 -10.28 23.30 -10.54
CA ASN A 9 -9.18 24.01 -11.18
C ASN A 9 -8.18 23.09 -11.90
N PHE A 10 -8.43 21.77 -11.98
CA PHE A 10 -7.52 20.84 -12.63
C PHE A 10 -8.06 20.43 -14.00
N ASP A 11 -7.32 20.77 -15.05
CA ASP A 11 -7.69 20.51 -16.46
C ASP A 11 -7.67 19.03 -16.85
N SER A 12 -7.10 18.15 -15.99
CA SER A 12 -7.04 16.71 -16.24
C SER A 12 -6.94 15.88 -14.95
N ILE A 13 -7.40 14.63 -15.00
CA ILE A 13 -7.29 13.67 -13.89
C ILE A 13 -5.82 13.49 -13.47
N GLU A 14 -4.89 13.44 -14.41
CA GLU A 14 -3.47 13.30 -14.14
C GLU A 14 -2.89 14.50 -13.37
N LYS A 15 -3.23 15.72 -13.76
CA LYS A 15 -2.85 16.93 -13.01
C LYS A 15 -3.42 16.90 -11.59
N SER A 16 -4.68 16.50 -11.45
CA SER A 16 -5.36 16.33 -10.16
C SER A 16 -4.65 15.29 -9.30
N ARG A 17 -4.34 14.12 -9.87
CA ARG A 17 -3.60 13.04 -9.19
C ARG A 17 -2.22 13.51 -8.72
N LYS A 18 -1.44 14.14 -9.59
CA LYS A 18 -0.10 14.67 -9.25
C LYS A 18 -0.17 15.71 -8.14
N ALA A 19 -1.16 16.60 -8.18
CA ALA A 19 -1.37 17.60 -7.14
C ALA A 19 -1.75 16.96 -5.81
N SER A 20 -2.63 15.94 -5.81
CA SER A 20 -3.04 15.20 -4.62
C SER A 20 -1.86 14.44 -3.99
N LEU A 21 -1.05 13.76 -4.79
CA LEU A 21 0.18 13.13 -4.31
C LEU A 21 1.14 14.15 -3.68
N ALA A 22 1.31 15.31 -4.32
CA ALA A 22 2.16 16.38 -3.78
C ALA A 22 1.65 16.94 -2.44
N LEU A 23 0.32 16.98 -2.20
CA LEU A 23 -0.25 17.33 -0.90
C LEU A 23 0.13 16.29 0.17
N LEU A 24 -0.05 15.00 -0.11
CA LEU A 24 0.31 13.92 0.81
C LEU A 24 1.80 13.92 1.13
N GLU A 25 2.66 14.09 0.12
CA GLU A 25 4.11 14.21 0.29
C GLU A 25 4.49 15.41 1.15
N ARG A 26 3.89 16.55 0.88
CA ARG A 26 4.23 17.79 1.58
C ARG A 26 3.75 17.80 3.02
N TYR A 27 2.51 17.38 3.26
CA TYR A 27 1.86 17.62 4.54
C TYR A 27 1.90 16.43 5.49
N GLU A 28 1.93 15.19 4.99
CA GLU A 28 1.74 14.01 5.84
C GLU A 28 2.93 13.05 5.82
N TYR A 29 3.17 12.36 4.71
CA TYR A 29 4.11 11.22 4.70
C TYR A 29 5.55 11.60 4.36
N GLY A 30 5.77 12.80 3.81
CA GLY A 30 7.04 13.22 3.24
C GLY A 30 7.23 12.70 1.80
N LYS A 31 8.28 13.16 1.16
CA LYS A 31 8.55 12.86 -0.26
C LYS A 31 8.78 11.37 -0.48
N MET A 32 8.08 10.80 -1.45
CA MET A 32 8.34 9.44 -1.91
C MET A 32 9.78 9.36 -2.45
N PRO A 33 10.61 8.45 -1.92
CA PRO A 33 11.96 8.28 -2.44
C PRO A 33 11.96 7.88 -3.92
N PRO A 34 12.94 8.32 -4.71
CA PRO A 34 13.02 7.95 -6.13
C PRO A 34 13.26 6.45 -6.28
N ARG A 35 12.89 5.92 -7.44
CA ARG A 35 13.21 4.54 -7.78
C ARG A 35 14.72 4.32 -7.84
N PRO A 36 15.21 3.10 -7.58
CA PRO A 36 16.58 2.71 -7.86
C PRO A 36 16.92 2.97 -9.32
N LEU A 37 18.17 3.31 -9.60
CA LEU A 37 18.69 3.45 -10.97
C LEU A 37 18.78 2.09 -11.67
N HIS A 38 19.19 1.08 -10.90
CA HIS A 38 19.28 -0.32 -11.35
C HIS A 38 18.84 -1.25 -10.22
N LEU A 39 18.29 -2.40 -10.63
CA LEU A 39 17.94 -3.51 -9.77
C LEU A 39 18.60 -4.76 -10.31
N ASN A 40 19.49 -5.36 -9.54
CA ASN A 40 20.09 -6.65 -9.80
C ASN A 40 19.55 -7.68 -8.80
N VAL A 41 19.41 -8.93 -9.22
CA VAL A 41 18.81 -9.99 -8.40
C VAL A 41 19.84 -11.08 -8.18
N GLU A 42 20.00 -11.48 -6.93
CA GLU A 42 20.78 -12.64 -6.51
C GLU A 42 19.87 -13.63 -5.81
N THR A 43 19.76 -14.84 -6.35
CA THR A 43 19.05 -15.92 -5.68
C THR A 43 19.90 -16.45 -4.54
N VAL A 44 19.34 -16.42 -3.33
CA VAL A 44 19.99 -16.91 -2.10
C VAL A 44 19.69 -18.38 -1.88
N SER A 45 18.42 -18.76 -2.03
CA SER A 45 17.97 -20.15 -1.86
C SER A 45 16.71 -20.44 -2.70
N GLU A 46 16.54 -21.72 -3.03
CA GLU A 46 15.35 -22.23 -3.72
C GLU A 46 15.00 -23.60 -3.15
N ASP A 47 13.79 -23.76 -2.62
CA ASP A 47 13.23 -25.04 -2.16
C ASP A 47 12.02 -25.40 -3.03
N ARG A 48 12.20 -26.37 -3.92
CA ARG A 48 11.16 -26.90 -4.81
C ARG A 48 10.24 -27.91 -4.14
N ALA A 49 10.59 -28.35 -2.95
CA ALA A 49 9.80 -29.29 -2.17
C ALA A 49 8.89 -28.60 -1.15
N TYR A 50 8.86 -27.25 -1.13
CA TYR A 50 8.02 -26.48 -0.22
C TYR A 50 6.54 -26.87 -0.34
N ALA A 51 5.84 -26.91 0.80
CA ALA A 51 4.43 -27.33 0.89
C ALA A 51 4.20 -28.71 0.22
N ALA A 52 5.06 -29.69 0.54
CA ALA A 52 5.04 -31.05 -0.05
C ALA A 52 5.14 -31.03 -1.59
N GLY A 53 5.89 -30.12 -2.17
CA GLY A 53 6.10 -30.00 -3.60
C GLY A 53 4.99 -29.25 -4.35
N LYS A 54 4.03 -28.64 -3.65
CA LYS A 54 2.96 -27.85 -4.27
C LYS A 54 3.43 -26.46 -4.69
N ALA A 55 4.46 -25.94 -4.07
CA ALA A 55 5.04 -24.64 -4.38
C ALA A 55 6.57 -24.67 -4.35
N THR A 56 7.18 -23.70 -5.01
CA THR A 56 8.62 -23.43 -4.91
C THR A 56 8.82 -22.17 -4.06
N LEU A 57 9.51 -22.33 -2.93
CA LEU A 57 9.91 -21.23 -2.06
C LEU A 57 11.28 -20.71 -2.49
N THR A 58 11.37 -19.40 -2.71
CA THR A 58 12.62 -18.76 -3.14
C THR A 58 12.94 -17.56 -2.25
N GLU A 59 14.19 -17.40 -1.91
CA GLU A 59 14.74 -16.20 -1.28
C GLU A 59 15.69 -15.51 -2.26
N VAL A 60 15.50 -14.20 -2.43
CA VAL A 60 16.34 -13.37 -3.28
C VAL A 60 16.81 -12.13 -2.56
N ASN A 61 18.00 -11.67 -2.91
CA ASN A 61 18.49 -10.34 -2.57
C ASN A 61 18.31 -9.40 -3.77
N LEU A 62 17.46 -8.39 -3.61
CA LEU A 62 17.35 -7.31 -4.57
C LEU A 62 18.45 -6.30 -4.27
N LYS A 63 19.48 -6.24 -5.12
CA LYS A 63 20.58 -5.27 -5.05
C LYS A 63 20.15 -3.99 -5.75
N LEU A 64 19.74 -3.00 -4.95
CA LEU A 64 19.20 -1.72 -5.42
C LEU A 64 20.32 -0.70 -5.53
N VAL A 65 20.63 -0.28 -6.74
CA VAL A 65 21.63 0.79 -6.99
C VAL A 65 20.89 2.13 -6.93
N LEU A 66 21.27 2.96 -5.97
CA LEU A 66 20.66 4.25 -5.70
C LEU A 66 21.55 5.38 -6.25
N ASP A 67 21.01 6.59 -6.22
CA ASP A 67 21.73 7.82 -6.60
C ASP A 67 23.14 7.89 -5.98
N GLY A 68 24.13 8.26 -6.78
CA GLY A 68 25.53 8.32 -6.35
C GLY A 68 26.22 6.95 -6.26
N GLY A 69 25.67 5.91 -6.90
CA GLY A 69 26.26 4.57 -6.95
C GLY A 69 26.20 3.81 -5.61
N ARG A 70 25.38 4.27 -4.68
CA ARG A 70 25.18 3.59 -3.39
C ARG A 70 24.30 2.37 -3.57
N GLU A 71 24.66 1.27 -2.95
CA GLU A 71 23.93 0.02 -3.01
C GLU A 71 23.19 -0.27 -1.69
N PHE A 72 21.99 -0.81 -1.82
CA PHE A 72 21.22 -1.34 -0.72
C PHE A 72 20.68 -2.72 -1.10
N ILE A 73 20.81 -3.68 -0.18
CA ILE A 73 20.32 -5.05 -0.39
C ILE A 73 18.96 -5.17 0.33
N LEU A 74 17.92 -5.52 -0.42
CA LEU A 74 16.59 -5.79 0.09
C LEU A 74 16.28 -7.27 -0.08
N PRO A 75 16.24 -8.05 1.01
CA PRO A 75 15.81 -9.45 0.96
C PRO A 75 14.31 -9.54 0.65
N VAL A 76 13.93 -10.48 -0.20
CA VAL A 76 12.53 -10.80 -0.51
C VAL A 76 12.36 -12.30 -0.55
N ARG A 77 11.35 -12.81 0.14
CA ARG A 77 10.95 -14.22 0.11
C ARG A 77 9.62 -14.36 -0.62
N TYR A 78 9.54 -15.40 -1.44
CA TYR A 78 8.30 -15.67 -2.15
C TYR A 78 8.10 -17.16 -2.42
N ALA A 79 6.83 -17.56 -2.49
CA ALA A 79 6.42 -18.88 -2.93
C ALA A 79 5.55 -18.78 -4.18
N ILE A 80 5.86 -19.57 -5.21
CA ILE A 80 5.10 -19.69 -6.44
C ILE A 80 4.50 -21.08 -6.51
N PRO A 81 3.16 -21.25 -6.66
CA PRO A 81 2.54 -22.56 -6.74
C PRO A 81 2.98 -23.28 -8.01
N ASN A 82 3.42 -24.54 -7.86
CA ASN A 82 3.79 -25.40 -8.96
C ASN A 82 2.54 -25.78 -9.77
N GLY A 83 2.65 -25.82 -11.09
CA GLY A 83 1.54 -26.21 -11.95
C GLY A 83 0.53 -25.10 -12.27
N VAL A 84 0.68 -23.91 -11.74
CA VAL A 84 -0.11 -22.72 -12.11
C VAL A 84 0.73 -21.83 -13.04
N ASN A 85 0.26 -21.65 -14.26
CA ASN A 85 0.95 -20.79 -15.21
C ASN A 85 0.68 -19.32 -14.90
N ARG A 86 1.73 -18.54 -14.63
CA ARG A 86 1.66 -17.11 -14.32
C ARG A 86 0.56 -16.79 -13.29
N PRO A 87 0.69 -17.27 -12.05
CA PRO A 87 -0.28 -17.01 -10.99
C PRO A 87 -0.37 -15.50 -10.67
N PRO A 88 -1.57 -14.99 -10.30
CA PRO A 88 -1.72 -13.66 -9.73
C PRO A 88 -0.90 -13.53 -8.44
N VAL A 89 -0.49 -12.33 -8.10
CA VAL A 89 0.48 -12.08 -7.03
C VAL A 89 -0.17 -11.40 -5.83
N ILE A 90 0.17 -11.88 -4.64
CA ILE A 90 -0.03 -11.18 -3.37
C ILE A 90 1.34 -10.70 -2.87
N LEU A 91 1.53 -9.40 -2.76
CA LEU A 91 2.67 -8.79 -2.08
C LEU A 91 2.22 -8.34 -0.69
N HIS A 92 2.67 -9.04 0.33
CA HIS A 92 2.40 -8.70 1.73
C HIS A 92 3.56 -7.89 2.32
N ILE A 93 3.26 -6.65 2.74
CA ILE A 93 4.16 -5.87 3.58
C ILE A 93 3.96 -6.39 5.01
N SER A 94 4.94 -7.13 5.52
CA SER A 94 4.81 -7.98 6.70
C SER A 94 5.62 -7.50 7.90
N TYR A 95 5.11 -7.80 9.08
CA TYR A 95 5.86 -7.67 10.35
C TYR A 95 6.94 -8.74 10.52
N ASP A 96 6.80 -9.85 9.83
CA ASP A 96 7.70 -11.00 9.90
C ASP A 96 8.13 -11.40 8.48
N GLY A 97 9.44 -11.44 8.25
CA GLY A 97 10.02 -11.80 6.96
C GLY A 97 10.14 -13.29 6.73
N SER A 98 9.85 -14.14 7.74
CA SER A 98 9.88 -15.59 7.55
C SER A 98 8.73 -16.06 6.64
N MET A 99 8.95 -17.20 5.99
CA MET A 99 7.94 -17.85 5.17
C MET A 99 8.03 -19.36 5.37
N PRO A 100 6.98 -19.99 5.90
CA PRO A 100 5.71 -19.43 6.36
C PRO A 100 5.85 -18.59 7.65
N ASN A 101 4.86 -17.75 7.93
CA ASN A 101 4.75 -17.04 9.20
C ASN A 101 3.30 -17.02 9.71
N LYS A 102 3.12 -16.66 10.97
CA LYS A 102 1.80 -16.68 11.63
C LYS A 102 0.78 -15.67 11.06
N HIS A 103 1.26 -14.63 10.36
CA HIS A 103 0.43 -13.56 9.79
C HIS A 103 0.08 -13.81 8.32
N GLN A 104 0.68 -14.84 7.70
CA GLN A 104 0.52 -15.10 6.26
C GLN A 104 0.43 -16.60 6.03
N PRO A 105 -0.75 -17.15 5.69
CA PRO A 105 -0.94 -18.57 5.43
C PRO A 105 -0.47 -18.94 4.02
N THR A 106 0.84 -18.90 3.79
CA THR A 106 1.47 -19.03 2.48
C THR A 106 1.02 -20.27 1.71
N GLU A 107 0.93 -21.43 2.36
CA GLU A 107 0.51 -22.68 1.72
C GLU A 107 -0.93 -22.59 1.21
N GLU A 108 -1.85 -22.09 2.05
CA GLU A 108 -3.26 -21.91 1.72
C GLU A 108 -3.44 -20.94 0.54
N LEU A 109 -2.63 -19.87 0.50
CA LEU A 109 -2.64 -18.91 -0.59
C LEU A 109 -2.12 -19.53 -1.90
N CYS A 110 -1.06 -20.35 -1.83
CA CYS A 110 -0.55 -21.10 -2.97
C CYS A 110 -1.58 -22.15 -3.47
N ASP A 111 -2.23 -22.86 -2.55
CA ASP A 111 -3.31 -23.82 -2.88
C ASP A 111 -4.51 -23.13 -3.57
N ARG A 112 -4.73 -21.84 -3.30
CA ARG A 112 -5.73 -21.00 -3.97
C ARG A 112 -5.22 -20.39 -5.30
N GLY A 113 -4.01 -20.75 -5.72
CA GLY A 113 -3.43 -20.39 -7.01
C GLY A 113 -2.72 -19.03 -7.06
N PHE A 114 -2.32 -18.46 -5.93
CA PHE A 114 -1.60 -17.19 -5.86
C PHE A 114 -0.10 -17.39 -5.63
N ALA A 115 0.72 -16.61 -6.32
CA ALA A 115 2.11 -16.40 -5.91
C ALA A 115 2.13 -15.44 -4.72
N VAL A 116 2.91 -15.74 -3.70
CA VAL A 116 2.93 -15.00 -2.44
C VAL A 116 4.31 -14.44 -2.19
N PHE A 117 4.40 -13.12 -2.08
CA PHE A 117 5.64 -12.39 -1.83
C PHE A 117 5.57 -11.71 -0.46
N THR A 118 6.66 -11.83 0.30
CA THR A 118 6.79 -11.19 1.62
C THR A 118 7.89 -10.16 1.58
N LEU A 119 7.52 -8.92 1.93
CA LEU A 119 8.43 -7.81 2.19
C LEU A 119 8.40 -7.51 3.69
N ALA A 120 9.45 -7.86 4.41
CA ALA A 120 9.55 -7.48 5.81
C ALA A 120 9.91 -5.99 5.92
N TYR A 121 9.12 -5.25 6.67
CA TYR A 121 9.35 -3.81 6.85
C TYR A 121 10.71 -3.53 7.54
N GLU A 122 11.14 -4.41 8.44
CA GLU A 122 12.39 -4.27 9.19
C GLU A 122 13.64 -4.40 8.31
N ASP A 123 13.55 -5.10 7.18
CA ASP A 123 14.65 -5.19 6.23
C ASP A 123 14.91 -3.84 5.52
N LEU A 124 13.90 -2.98 5.47
CA LEU A 124 14.02 -1.62 4.95
C LEU A 124 14.43 -0.62 6.01
N THR A 125 13.69 -0.59 7.10
CA THR A 125 13.96 0.31 8.23
C THR A 125 13.12 -0.09 9.44
N LYS A 126 13.72 -0.09 10.62
CA LYS A 126 13.03 -0.46 11.86
C LYS A 126 11.93 0.52 12.23
N ASN A 127 10.92 0.02 12.95
CA ASN A 127 9.82 0.82 13.50
C ASN A 127 10.26 1.59 14.75
N ASP A 128 11.20 2.50 14.56
CA ASP A 128 11.78 3.35 15.59
C ASP A 128 12.16 4.73 15.02
N GLY A 129 12.60 5.64 15.92
CA GLY A 129 13.07 6.98 15.55
C GLY A 129 14.48 6.99 14.91
N ASN A 130 15.11 5.85 14.69
CA ASN A 130 16.44 5.78 14.09
C ASN A 130 16.37 5.85 12.55
N PHE A 131 16.98 6.87 11.97
CA PHE A 131 17.11 7.07 10.52
C PHE A 131 18.55 6.90 10.02
N LYS A 132 19.42 6.25 10.79
CA LYS A 132 20.84 6.09 10.45
C LYS A 132 21.21 4.68 10.02
N SER A 133 20.25 3.76 9.98
CA SER A 133 20.47 2.36 9.63
C SER A 133 19.61 1.90 8.46
N LEU A 134 20.02 0.79 7.84
CA LEU A 134 19.35 0.15 6.71
C LEU A 134 19.14 1.12 5.54
N ALA A 135 17.97 1.10 4.89
CA ALA A 135 17.67 1.98 3.76
C ALA A 135 17.50 3.47 4.14
N ALA A 136 17.15 3.78 5.39
CA ALA A 136 16.80 5.15 5.78
C ALA A 136 17.85 6.22 5.45
N PRO A 137 19.17 6.06 5.71
CA PRO A 137 20.16 7.06 5.35
C PRO A 137 20.30 7.29 3.84
N TYR A 138 20.00 6.27 3.05
CA TYR A 138 20.02 6.39 1.58
C TYR A 138 18.79 7.14 1.06
N LEU A 139 17.62 6.90 1.66
CA LEU A 139 16.35 7.49 1.25
C LEU A 139 16.17 8.93 1.73
N LEU A 140 16.83 9.32 2.83
CA LEU A 140 16.76 10.68 3.36
C LEU A 140 17.56 11.71 2.58
N ARG A 141 18.63 11.31 1.91
CA ARG A 141 19.56 12.21 1.20
C ARG A 141 20.08 13.36 2.08
N GLY A 142 20.51 13.05 3.30
CA GLY A 142 21.08 14.01 4.23
C GLY A 142 20.28 14.20 5.51
N ARG A 143 20.33 15.40 6.09
CA ARG A 143 19.64 15.70 7.36
C ARG A 143 18.11 15.73 7.18
N ARG A 144 17.37 15.07 8.07
CA ARG A 144 15.91 15.03 8.07
C ARG A 144 15.28 16.42 8.20
N GLY A 145 14.73 16.94 7.09
CA GLY A 145 13.98 18.19 6.99
C GLY A 145 12.49 18.01 7.32
N LEU A 146 11.69 19.06 7.05
CA LEU A 146 10.23 19.04 7.31
C LEU A 146 9.48 18.04 6.41
N ASP A 147 9.88 17.97 5.14
CA ASP A 147 9.21 17.17 4.12
C ASP A 147 9.99 15.88 3.80
N SER A 148 10.96 15.54 4.66
CA SER A 148 11.68 14.27 4.53
C SER A 148 10.72 13.10 4.76
N PRO A 149 10.94 11.97 4.07
CA PRO A 149 10.08 10.80 4.23
C PRO A 149 10.00 10.31 5.67
N GLY A 150 8.79 9.96 6.11
CA GLY A 150 8.56 9.14 7.29
C GLY A 150 8.77 7.66 6.99
N LYS A 151 8.65 6.82 8.01
CA LYS A 151 8.86 5.38 7.84
C LYS A 151 7.79 4.71 6.96
N LEU A 152 6.53 5.15 7.05
CA LEU A 152 5.43 4.60 6.27
C LEU A 152 5.67 4.66 4.77
N ILE A 153 6.11 5.82 4.27
CA ILE A 153 6.38 6.00 2.84
C ILE A 153 7.69 5.32 2.41
N MET A 154 8.65 5.10 3.34
CA MET A 154 9.84 4.31 3.07
C MET A 154 9.49 2.82 2.87
N TRP A 155 8.58 2.28 3.67
CA TRP A 155 8.10 0.90 3.51
C TRP A 155 7.28 0.73 2.22
N ALA A 156 6.47 1.72 1.88
CA ALA A 156 5.78 1.76 0.57
C ALA A 156 6.77 1.79 -0.61
N TRP A 157 7.88 2.53 -0.47
CA TRP A 157 8.95 2.54 -1.47
C TRP A 157 9.54 1.14 -1.68
N GLY A 158 9.74 0.36 -0.62
CA GLY A 158 10.19 -1.02 -0.73
C GLY A 158 9.23 -1.90 -1.53
N ALA A 159 7.92 -1.76 -1.31
CA ALA A 159 6.93 -2.48 -2.10
C ALA A 159 7.00 -2.12 -3.59
N ARG A 160 7.31 -0.86 -3.93
CA ARG A 160 7.53 -0.43 -5.32
C ARG A 160 8.79 -1.06 -5.93
N CYS A 161 9.85 -1.25 -5.13
CA CYS A 161 11.05 -1.98 -5.59
C CYS A 161 10.74 -3.45 -5.87
N VAL A 162 9.93 -4.09 -5.03
CA VAL A 162 9.45 -5.47 -5.29
C VAL A 162 8.58 -5.51 -6.55
N MET A 163 7.75 -4.49 -6.78
CA MET A 163 6.96 -4.39 -8.03
C MET A 163 7.84 -4.27 -9.27
N ASP A 164 8.99 -3.59 -9.18
CA ASP A 164 9.97 -3.55 -10.28
C ASP A 164 10.58 -4.94 -10.53
N TYR A 165 10.85 -5.71 -9.47
CA TYR A 165 11.28 -7.11 -9.56
C TYR A 165 10.19 -7.99 -10.19
N LEU A 166 8.93 -7.88 -9.75
CA LEU A 166 7.82 -8.65 -10.32
C LEU A 166 7.71 -8.47 -11.84
N LYS A 167 7.91 -7.24 -12.31
CA LYS A 167 7.93 -6.96 -13.76
C LYS A 167 9.09 -7.65 -14.49
N SER A 168 10.21 -7.91 -13.83
CA SER A 168 11.34 -8.62 -14.43
C SER A 168 11.16 -10.13 -14.53
N ILE A 169 10.18 -10.68 -13.80
CA ILE A 169 9.83 -12.10 -13.79
C ILE A 169 8.36 -12.35 -14.24
N ASP A 170 7.84 -11.48 -15.11
CA ASP A 170 6.46 -11.57 -15.62
C ASP A 170 6.19 -12.85 -16.44
N ASP A 171 7.24 -13.55 -16.84
CA ASP A 171 7.18 -14.91 -17.40
C ASP A 171 6.79 -15.98 -16.35
N LYS A 172 7.07 -15.75 -15.08
CA LYS A 172 6.80 -16.68 -13.96
C LYS A 172 5.52 -16.37 -13.21
N VAL A 173 5.14 -15.09 -13.11
CA VAL A 173 3.96 -14.61 -12.37
C VAL A 173 3.17 -13.60 -13.21
N ASP A 174 1.90 -13.40 -12.91
CA ASP A 174 1.13 -12.34 -13.56
C ASP A 174 1.39 -10.98 -12.88
N ALA A 175 2.43 -10.29 -13.35
CA ALA A 175 2.76 -8.96 -12.85
C ALA A 175 1.78 -7.85 -13.31
N GLY A 176 0.74 -8.19 -14.05
CA GLY A 176 -0.43 -7.35 -14.33
C GLY A 176 -1.54 -7.50 -13.28
N CYS A 177 -1.48 -8.54 -12.44
CA CYS A 177 -2.47 -8.84 -11.42
C CYS A 177 -1.80 -8.96 -10.04
N VAL A 178 -1.49 -7.81 -9.43
CA VAL A 178 -0.75 -7.74 -8.16
C VAL A 178 -1.58 -7.06 -7.08
N ALA A 179 -1.83 -7.77 -5.99
CA ALA A 179 -2.42 -7.23 -4.76
C ALA A 179 -1.32 -6.84 -3.78
N VAL A 180 -1.30 -5.59 -3.34
CA VAL A 180 -0.49 -5.18 -2.18
C VAL A 180 -1.36 -5.19 -0.93
N VAL A 181 -0.88 -5.88 0.11
CA VAL A 181 -1.60 -6.11 1.37
C VAL A 181 -0.74 -5.66 2.54
N GLY A 182 -1.36 -5.03 3.53
CA GLY A 182 -0.72 -4.68 4.80
C GLY A 182 -1.72 -4.59 5.93
N HIS A 183 -1.24 -4.73 7.17
CA HIS A 183 -2.04 -4.66 8.38
C HIS A 183 -1.49 -3.60 9.34
N GLY A 184 -2.38 -2.89 10.06
CA GLY A 184 -2.01 -1.82 10.97
C GLY A 184 -1.23 -0.71 10.24
N ILE A 185 -0.10 -0.28 10.79
CA ILE A 185 0.76 0.72 10.15
C ILE A 185 1.28 0.29 8.77
N LEU A 186 1.41 -1.03 8.53
CA LEU A 186 1.78 -1.57 7.21
C LEU A 186 0.60 -1.54 6.24
N GLY A 187 -0.65 -1.52 6.73
CA GLY A 187 -1.85 -1.21 5.93
C GLY A 187 -1.78 0.19 5.32
N THR A 188 -1.31 1.18 6.10
CA THR A 188 -1.01 2.52 5.57
C THR A 188 0.06 2.47 4.48
N SER A 189 1.12 1.68 4.69
CA SER A 189 2.18 1.53 3.68
C SER A 189 1.66 0.86 2.40
N ALA A 190 0.71 -0.08 2.50
CA ALA A 190 0.05 -0.67 1.33
C ALA A 190 -0.81 0.37 0.58
N LEU A 191 -1.57 1.22 1.29
CA LEU A 191 -2.29 2.35 0.69
C LEU A 191 -1.36 3.29 -0.06
N LEU A 192 -0.25 3.68 0.57
CA LEU A 192 0.77 4.53 -0.06
C LEU A 192 1.41 3.86 -1.28
N ALA A 193 1.75 2.57 -1.18
CA ALA A 193 2.28 1.83 -2.34
C ALA A 193 1.30 1.87 -3.51
N GLY A 194 0.02 1.59 -3.26
CA GLY A 194 -1.04 1.67 -4.26
C GLY A 194 -1.27 3.08 -4.80
N ALA A 195 -1.23 4.11 -3.96
CA ALA A 195 -1.41 5.50 -4.37
C ALA A 195 -0.26 5.98 -5.26
N PHE A 196 0.99 5.63 -4.93
CA PHE A 196 2.19 6.09 -5.65
C PHE A 196 2.65 5.15 -6.79
N ASP A 197 2.04 3.95 -6.92
CA ASP A 197 2.37 3.01 -8.00
C ASP A 197 1.10 2.36 -8.57
N GLU A 198 0.73 2.75 -9.77
CA GLU A 198 -0.50 2.32 -10.42
C GLU A 198 -0.46 0.87 -10.92
N ARG A 199 0.70 0.22 -10.87
CA ARG A 199 0.86 -1.19 -11.25
C ARG A 199 0.25 -2.17 -10.24
N PHE A 200 0.02 -1.74 -9.00
CA PHE A 200 -0.76 -2.52 -8.03
C PHE A 200 -2.23 -2.51 -8.42
N THR A 201 -2.74 -3.63 -8.87
CA THR A 201 -4.13 -3.80 -9.35
C THR A 201 -5.12 -3.81 -8.19
N PHE A 202 -4.72 -4.38 -7.07
CA PHE A 202 -5.50 -4.45 -5.84
C PHE A 202 -4.70 -3.82 -4.69
N VAL A 203 -5.39 -3.02 -3.89
CA VAL A 203 -4.82 -2.43 -2.68
C VAL A 203 -5.71 -2.84 -1.51
N ILE A 204 -5.12 -3.55 -0.55
CA ILE A 204 -5.83 -4.07 0.62
C ILE A 204 -5.16 -3.54 1.87
N SER A 205 -5.87 -2.73 2.62
CA SER A 205 -5.44 -2.18 3.90
C SER A 205 -6.29 -2.74 5.01
N SER A 206 -5.65 -3.41 5.97
CA SER A 206 -6.32 -3.98 7.13
C SER A 206 -6.03 -3.17 8.38
N SER A 207 -7.05 -2.65 9.04
CA SER A 207 -6.99 -1.95 10.35
C SER A 207 -5.89 -0.89 10.41
N SER A 208 -5.80 -0.04 9.39
CA SER A 208 -4.72 0.96 9.29
C SER A 208 -4.92 2.17 10.21
N GLY A 209 -6.14 2.44 10.63
CA GLY A 209 -6.46 3.46 11.60
C GLY A 209 -6.08 4.88 11.20
N PHE A 210 -5.85 5.73 12.22
CA PHE A 210 -5.47 7.12 12.03
C PHE A 210 -4.09 7.27 11.40
N GLY A 211 -3.99 8.15 10.41
CA GLY A 211 -2.81 8.29 9.56
C GLY A 211 -2.69 7.19 8.50
N GLY A 212 -3.73 6.36 8.35
CA GLY A 212 -3.96 5.38 7.30
C GLY A 212 -5.27 5.65 6.59
N ALA A 213 -6.28 4.81 6.79
CA ALA A 213 -7.59 4.98 6.17
C ALA A 213 -8.57 5.84 7.01
N ALA A 214 -8.36 5.98 8.33
CA ALA A 214 -9.27 6.71 9.20
C ALA A 214 -9.10 8.23 9.09
N SER A 215 -10.21 8.96 8.89
CA SER A 215 -10.26 10.42 8.86
C SER A 215 -9.69 11.02 10.16
N VAL A 216 -8.86 12.04 10.03
CA VAL A 216 -8.26 12.74 11.18
C VAL A 216 -8.99 14.04 11.51
N SER A 217 -9.74 14.60 10.55
CA SER A 217 -10.41 15.89 10.75
C SER A 217 -11.67 15.80 11.62
N ALA A 218 -12.29 14.65 11.66
CA ALA A 218 -13.55 14.41 12.40
C ALA A 218 -13.33 13.92 13.84
N HIS A 219 -12.09 13.65 14.25
CA HIS A 219 -11.78 13.13 15.57
C HIS A 219 -11.04 14.15 16.45
N THR A 220 -11.19 14.01 17.77
CA THR A 220 -10.52 14.90 18.72
C THR A 220 -9.06 14.46 18.94
N ALA A 221 -8.12 15.22 18.36
CA ALA A 221 -6.67 15.11 18.60
C ALA A 221 -6.00 13.74 18.30
N PRO A 222 -6.32 13.01 17.19
CA PRO A 222 -5.65 11.74 16.88
C PRO A 222 -4.14 11.90 16.66
N LEU A 223 -3.68 13.05 16.14
CA LEU A 223 -2.26 13.32 15.93
C LEU A 223 -1.50 13.55 17.23
N LEU A 224 -2.16 13.87 18.34
CA LEU A 224 -1.48 14.03 19.62
C LEU A 224 -0.92 12.68 20.10
N GLU A 225 -1.67 11.61 19.94
CA GLU A 225 -1.23 10.25 20.27
C GLU A 225 -0.12 9.80 19.33
N LEU A 226 -0.28 9.96 18.02
CA LEU A 226 0.76 9.64 17.03
C LEU A 226 2.05 10.43 17.28
N LYS A 227 1.95 11.70 17.64
CA LYS A 227 3.11 12.54 18.00
C LYS A 227 3.84 12.01 19.23
N SER A 228 3.13 11.51 20.22
CA SER A 228 3.74 11.01 21.46
C SER A 228 4.38 9.64 21.26
N ARG A 229 3.76 8.75 20.50
CA ARG A 229 4.18 7.35 20.35
C ARG A 229 5.13 7.11 19.19
N ALA A 230 4.82 7.63 18.00
CA ALA A 230 5.51 7.27 16.77
C ALA A 230 5.64 8.41 15.75
N PRO A 231 6.19 9.57 16.13
CA PRO A 231 6.30 10.73 15.22
C PRO A 231 7.18 10.48 14.01
N TYR A 232 7.98 9.43 14.03
CA TYR A 232 8.90 9.04 12.96
C TYR A 232 8.18 8.35 11.78
N LEU A 233 6.95 7.89 11.97
CA LEU A 233 6.15 7.28 10.92
C LEU A 233 5.82 8.27 9.80
N PHE A 234 5.66 9.54 10.15
CA PHE A 234 5.25 10.63 9.27
C PHE A 234 6.36 11.63 8.99
N SER A 235 6.10 12.60 8.13
CA SER A 235 6.94 13.77 7.97
C SER A 235 6.95 14.63 9.25
N LYS A 236 8.03 15.40 9.45
CA LYS A 236 8.06 16.36 10.57
C LYS A 236 7.02 17.47 10.44
N ARG A 237 6.53 17.73 9.21
CA ARG A 237 5.50 18.73 8.96
C ARG A 237 4.15 18.28 9.50
N TYR A 238 3.76 17.03 9.25
CA TYR A 238 2.49 16.49 9.71
C TYR A 238 2.32 16.60 11.21
N ILE A 239 3.35 16.25 11.96
CA ILE A 239 3.33 16.29 13.43
C ILE A 239 3.12 17.71 13.99
N LYS A 240 3.39 18.76 13.23
CA LYS A 240 3.10 20.15 13.61
C LYS A 240 1.61 20.50 13.59
N TYR A 241 0.79 19.69 12.92
CA TYR A 241 -0.66 19.87 12.91
C TYR A 241 -1.38 19.24 14.10
N SER A 242 -0.65 18.54 14.99
CA SER A 242 -1.21 17.99 16.23
C SER A 242 -1.94 19.07 17.03
N GLY A 243 -3.23 18.83 17.31
CA GLY A 243 -4.17 19.78 17.93
C GLY A 243 -4.74 20.83 16.97
N ARG A 244 -4.46 20.71 15.67
CA ARG A 244 -4.98 21.58 14.61
C ARG A 244 -5.31 20.80 13.35
N GLU A 245 -5.73 19.55 13.50
CA GLU A 245 -5.96 18.58 12.43
C GLU A 245 -6.96 19.13 11.39
N SER A 246 -7.98 19.87 11.83
CA SER A 246 -8.97 20.50 10.96
C SER A 246 -8.41 21.56 10.01
N THR A 247 -7.14 21.97 10.19
CA THR A 247 -6.46 22.92 9.30
C THR A 247 -5.65 22.23 8.21
N LEU A 248 -5.59 20.89 8.18
CA LEU A 248 -5.00 20.15 7.08
C LEU A 248 -5.79 20.42 5.80
N PRO A 249 -5.11 20.56 4.64
CA PRO A 249 -5.77 20.86 3.37
C PRO A 249 -6.47 19.67 2.73
N PHE A 250 -6.47 18.50 3.36
CA PHE A 250 -7.09 17.25 2.89
C PHE A 250 -7.41 16.34 4.09
N ASP A 251 -8.10 15.25 3.82
CA ASP A 251 -8.27 14.14 4.74
C ASP A 251 -7.97 12.81 4.03
N GLN A 252 -8.06 11.68 4.71
CA GLN A 252 -7.66 10.36 4.24
C GLN A 252 -8.48 9.87 3.04
N SER A 253 -9.69 10.37 2.86
CA SER A 253 -10.47 10.16 1.63
C SER A 253 -9.70 10.54 0.36
N LEU A 254 -8.80 11.53 0.43
CA LEU A 254 -7.92 11.88 -0.69
C LEU A 254 -6.94 10.74 -1.01
N LEU A 255 -6.28 10.16 0.00
CA LEU A 255 -5.37 9.03 -0.18
C LEU A 255 -6.10 7.84 -0.82
N LEU A 256 -7.29 7.51 -0.30
CA LEU A 256 -8.09 6.40 -0.80
C LEU A 256 -8.53 6.62 -2.25
N SER A 257 -8.93 7.84 -2.60
CA SER A 257 -9.35 8.19 -3.97
C SER A 257 -8.25 8.01 -5.01
N LEU A 258 -6.97 8.10 -4.60
CA LEU A 258 -5.81 7.90 -5.48
C LEU A 258 -5.62 6.45 -5.95
N VAL A 259 -6.31 5.50 -5.34
CA VAL A 259 -6.30 4.11 -5.82
C VAL A 259 -7.23 3.91 -7.01
N ALA A 260 -8.24 4.76 -7.19
CA ALA A 260 -9.15 4.67 -8.34
C ALA A 260 -8.40 4.75 -9.68
N PRO A 261 -8.86 4.00 -10.72
CA PRO A 261 -10.03 3.12 -10.76
C PRO A 261 -9.75 1.67 -10.34
N ARG A 262 -8.59 1.38 -9.76
CA ARG A 262 -8.17 0.05 -9.31
C ARG A 262 -8.94 -0.38 -8.06
N ALA A 263 -8.89 -1.67 -7.73
CA ALA A 263 -9.61 -2.22 -6.59
C ALA A 263 -9.00 -1.78 -5.26
N LEU A 264 -9.83 -1.24 -4.36
CA LEU A 264 -9.46 -0.88 -3.01
C LEU A 264 -10.37 -1.59 -2.00
N LEU A 265 -9.77 -2.26 -1.04
CA LEU A 265 -10.45 -2.84 0.12
C LEU A 265 -9.87 -2.28 1.40
N ILE A 266 -10.71 -1.64 2.20
CA ILE A 266 -10.43 -1.33 3.60
C ILE A 266 -11.15 -2.38 4.43
N SER A 267 -10.37 -3.21 5.14
CA SER A 267 -10.90 -4.27 6.01
C SER A 267 -10.47 -3.97 7.44
N THR A 268 -11.41 -3.87 8.35
CA THR A 268 -11.10 -3.54 9.74
C THR A 268 -11.89 -4.40 10.72
N ALA A 269 -11.48 -4.37 11.98
CA ALA A 269 -12.18 -5.02 13.06
C ALA A 269 -12.93 -3.98 13.90
N ASP A 270 -14.06 -4.39 14.44
CA ASP A 270 -14.79 -3.60 15.44
C ASP A 270 -14.01 -3.65 16.76
N ASP A 271 -13.11 -2.68 16.90
CA ASP A 271 -12.33 -2.50 18.12
C ASP A 271 -13.08 -1.53 19.05
N ALA A 272 -13.61 -2.06 20.13
CA ALA A 272 -14.33 -1.28 21.12
C ALA A 272 -13.49 -0.17 21.81
N TYR A 273 -12.18 -0.19 21.60
CA TYR A 273 -11.24 0.77 22.22
C TYR A 273 -10.93 1.97 21.35
N THR A 274 -11.14 1.87 20.02
CA THR A 274 -10.89 2.96 19.09
C THR A 274 -12.06 3.13 18.14
N GLU A 275 -12.48 4.35 17.89
CA GLU A 275 -13.49 4.65 16.86
C GLU A 275 -12.89 4.73 15.45
N ALA A 276 -11.67 4.19 15.27
CA ALA A 276 -10.95 4.27 14.00
C ALA A 276 -11.73 3.62 12.86
N HIS A 277 -12.40 2.50 13.10
CA HIS A 277 -13.22 1.81 12.09
C HIS A 277 -14.37 2.68 11.56
N ILE A 278 -15.01 3.51 12.40
CA ILE A 278 -16.06 4.47 11.98
C ILE A 278 -15.44 5.51 11.04
N GLN A 279 -14.26 6.01 11.37
CA GLN A 279 -13.55 7.00 10.55
C GLN A 279 -13.00 6.40 9.26
N GLU A 280 -12.61 5.14 9.25
CA GLU A 280 -12.23 4.41 8.04
C GLU A 280 -13.45 4.25 7.09
N GLU A 281 -14.61 3.89 7.61
CA GLU A 281 -15.85 3.79 6.83
C GLU A 281 -16.25 5.15 6.22
N LEU A 282 -16.18 6.22 7.00
CA LEU A 282 -16.45 7.58 6.51
C LEU A 282 -15.50 7.97 5.39
N SER A 283 -14.20 7.72 5.55
CA SER A 283 -13.21 8.01 4.50
C SER A 283 -13.48 7.24 3.21
N VAL A 284 -13.93 5.99 3.30
CA VAL A 284 -14.33 5.19 2.12
C VAL A 284 -15.54 5.79 1.43
N LYS A 285 -16.57 6.21 2.19
CA LYS A 285 -17.75 6.89 1.63
C LYS A 285 -17.39 8.19 0.93
N GLU A 286 -16.55 9.01 1.56
CA GLU A 286 -16.08 10.27 0.98
C GLU A 286 -15.19 10.05 -0.25
N ALA A 287 -14.28 9.06 -0.24
CA ALA A 287 -13.47 8.73 -1.39
C ALA A 287 -14.33 8.32 -2.60
N ASN A 288 -15.39 7.53 -2.36
CA ASN A 288 -16.34 7.15 -3.41
C ASN A 288 -17.07 8.38 -4.00
N LEU A 289 -17.45 9.37 -3.15
CA LEU A 289 -18.04 10.62 -3.60
C LEU A 289 -17.05 11.46 -4.42
N LEU A 290 -15.81 11.62 -3.94
CA LEU A 290 -14.75 12.36 -4.64
C LEU A 290 -14.53 11.81 -6.05
N VAL A 291 -14.41 10.48 -6.18
CA VAL A 291 -14.22 9.87 -7.50
C VAL A 291 -15.44 9.98 -8.40
N HIS A 292 -16.64 9.93 -7.84
CA HIS A 292 -17.88 10.14 -8.60
C HIS A 292 -17.96 11.60 -9.14
N GLU A 293 -17.63 12.59 -8.34
CA GLU A 293 -17.58 14.00 -8.76
C GLU A 293 -16.53 14.24 -9.85
N MET A 294 -15.35 13.61 -9.74
CA MET A 294 -14.32 13.64 -10.78
C MET A 294 -14.81 13.08 -12.12
N LYS A 295 -15.61 11.99 -12.08
CA LYS A 295 -16.17 11.37 -13.29
C LYS A 295 -17.33 12.18 -13.92
N SER A 296 -18.16 12.83 -13.11
CA SER A 296 -19.30 13.62 -13.57
C SER A 296 -18.89 14.94 -14.24
N GLY A 297 -17.66 15.38 -14.05
CA GLY A 297 -17.11 16.63 -14.62
C GLY A 297 -16.42 16.43 -15.96
N LYS A 298 -17.07 15.87 -17.01
CA LYS A 298 -16.62 15.86 -18.43
C LYS A 298 -15.11 15.68 -18.69
N ILE A 299 -14.46 14.80 -17.97
CA ILE A 299 -13.04 14.47 -18.19
C ILE A 299 -13.01 13.07 -18.81
N SER A 300 -12.57 12.98 -20.07
CA SER A 300 -12.43 11.70 -20.77
C SER A 300 -11.36 10.86 -20.08
N ALA A 301 -11.74 9.67 -19.60
CA ALA A 301 -10.86 8.69 -18.97
C ALA A 301 -10.04 7.90 -20.02
N GLU A 302 -9.67 8.52 -21.14
CA GLU A 302 -9.11 7.79 -22.30
C GLU A 302 -7.60 7.57 -22.28
N SER A 303 -6.88 8.02 -21.28
CA SER A 303 -5.43 7.82 -21.27
C SER A 303 -4.93 7.16 -20.00
N ALA A 304 -4.30 6.02 -20.18
CA ALA A 304 -3.21 5.49 -19.37
C ALA A 304 -3.51 4.62 -18.16
N TYR A 305 -4.48 3.68 -18.24
CA TYR A 305 -4.42 2.55 -17.32
C TYR A 305 -4.20 1.25 -18.11
N PRO A 306 -3.05 0.57 -17.94
CA PRO A 306 -2.75 -0.67 -18.65
C PRO A 306 -3.54 -1.87 -18.15
N CYS A 307 -4.53 -1.65 -17.30
CA CYS A 307 -5.38 -2.70 -16.77
C CYS A 307 -6.74 -2.66 -17.45
N GLU A 308 -6.98 -3.57 -18.40
CA GLU A 308 -8.29 -3.85 -19.00
C GLU A 308 -9.32 -4.36 -17.97
N VAL A 309 -8.93 -4.42 -16.71
CA VAL A 309 -9.61 -5.01 -15.56
C VAL A 309 -10.89 -4.29 -15.17
N PHE A 310 -11.07 -3.03 -15.55
CA PHE A 310 -12.25 -2.27 -15.14
C PHE A 310 -13.14 -1.92 -16.32
N ASP A 311 -14.33 -2.50 -16.32
CA ASP A 311 -15.43 -2.12 -17.22
C ASP A 311 -15.63 -0.59 -17.16
N LYS A 312 -15.46 0.06 -18.32
CA LYS A 312 -15.60 1.52 -18.50
C LYS A 312 -16.95 2.07 -18.04
N ASN A 313 -17.95 1.20 -17.88
CA ASN A 313 -19.33 1.54 -17.51
C ASN A 313 -19.65 1.36 -16.02
N ARG A 314 -18.72 0.81 -15.19
CA ARG A 314 -18.95 0.65 -13.75
C ARG A 314 -18.41 1.85 -12.96
N SER A 315 -19.21 2.36 -12.03
CA SER A 315 -18.74 3.33 -11.04
C SER A 315 -17.71 2.64 -10.14
N TRP A 316 -16.48 3.20 -10.04
CA TRP A 316 -15.51 2.76 -9.04
C TRP A 316 -16.10 2.88 -7.65
N ARG A 317 -15.87 1.90 -6.82
CA ARG A 317 -16.19 1.93 -5.41
C ARG A 317 -15.05 1.28 -4.63
N ALA A 318 -14.50 2.03 -3.68
CA ALA A 318 -13.73 1.44 -2.60
C ALA A 318 -14.68 0.56 -1.78
N SER A 319 -14.22 -0.62 -1.42
CA SER A 319 -14.95 -1.56 -0.58
C SER A 319 -14.54 -1.41 0.88
N PHE A 320 -15.52 -1.52 1.78
CA PHE A 320 -15.31 -1.52 3.22
C PHE A 320 -15.83 -2.82 3.81
N ARG A 321 -15.03 -3.44 4.69
CA ARG A 321 -15.40 -4.61 5.47
C ARG A 321 -15.14 -4.34 6.93
N LEU A 322 -16.17 -4.47 7.74
CA LEU A 322 -16.10 -4.52 9.21
C LEU A 322 -16.33 -5.97 9.66
N ARG A 323 -15.52 -6.49 10.54
CA ARG A 323 -15.74 -7.75 11.23
C ARG A 323 -15.66 -7.57 12.73
N ASP A 324 -16.28 -8.49 13.46
CA ASP A 324 -16.19 -8.53 14.92
C ASP A 324 -14.78 -8.93 15.38
N GLY A 325 -14.42 -8.50 16.58
CA GLY A 325 -13.20 -8.88 17.28
C GLY A 325 -12.04 -7.90 17.13
N PHE A 326 -10.88 -8.30 17.61
CA PHE A 326 -9.69 -7.45 17.67
C PHE A 326 -9.01 -7.26 16.32
N PRO A 327 -8.30 -6.13 16.10
CA PRO A 327 -7.50 -5.89 14.91
C PRO A 327 -6.30 -6.85 14.87
N TYR A 328 -6.48 -7.97 14.20
CA TYR A 328 -5.48 -9.01 13.95
C TYR A 328 -5.65 -9.52 12.52
N LEU A 329 -4.57 -9.70 11.79
CA LEU A 329 -4.62 -10.26 10.45
C LEU A 329 -4.79 -11.78 10.54
N SER A 330 -6.04 -12.24 10.44
CA SER A 330 -6.44 -13.63 10.63
C SER A 330 -6.49 -14.41 9.31
N ARG A 331 -6.63 -15.74 9.41
CA ARG A 331 -6.91 -16.60 8.24
C ARG A 331 -8.24 -16.25 7.58
N GLU A 332 -9.23 -15.85 8.37
CA GLU A 332 -10.52 -15.39 7.86
C GLU A 332 -10.37 -14.12 7.00
N ASP A 333 -9.51 -13.18 7.43
CA ASP A 333 -9.21 -11.99 6.64
C ASP A 333 -8.58 -12.37 5.31
N TRP A 334 -7.61 -13.29 5.32
CA TRP A 334 -6.97 -13.77 4.10
C TRP A 334 -7.96 -14.48 3.16
N ALA A 335 -8.85 -15.34 3.69
CA ALA A 335 -9.88 -15.98 2.89
C ALA A 335 -10.77 -14.94 2.20
N TYR A 336 -11.21 -13.93 2.94
CA TYR A 336 -12.00 -12.83 2.38
C TYR A 336 -11.24 -12.03 1.32
N PHE A 337 -9.96 -11.73 1.53
CA PHE A 337 -9.14 -11.00 0.56
C PHE A 337 -9.01 -11.78 -0.75
N ILE A 338 -8.78 -13.08 -0.67
CA ILE A 338 -8.72 -13.96 -1.84
C ILE A 338 -10.05 -13.97 -2.59
N ASP A 339 -11.17 -14.12 -1.88
CA ASP A 339 -12.49 -14.14 -2.50
C ASP A 339 -12.81 -12.78 -3.16
N TYR A 340 -12.44 -11.66 -2.51
CA TYR A 340 -12.54 -10.31 -3.07
C TYR A 340 -11.75 -10.16 -4.38
N ILE A 341 -10.48 -10.63 -4.39
CA ILE A 341 -9.63 -10.58 -5.58
C ILE A 341 -10.20 -11.47 -6.69
N ASN A 342 -10.59 -12.71 -6.37
CA ASN A 342 -11.13 -13.66 -7.34
C ASN A 342 -12.45 -13.18 -7.96
N GLU A 343 -13.33 -12.57 -7.14
CA GLU A 343 -14.57 -11.99 -7.65
C GLU A 343 -14.30 -10.85 -8.64
N ALA A 344 -13.32 -10.00 -8.35
CA ALA A 344 -12.94 -8.93 -9.24
C ALA A 344 -12.30 -9.50 -10.54
N ILE A 345 -11.37 -10.46 -10.45
CA ILE A 345 -10.77 -11.12 -11.62
C ILE A 345 -11.86 -11.84 -12.45
N GLY A 346 -12.81 -12.53 -11.81
CA GLY A 346 -13.90 -13.24 -12.50
C GLY A 346 -14.86 -12.29 -13.23
N LYS A 347 -15.04 -11.08 -12.77
CA LYS A 347 -15.83 -10.04 -13.44
C LYS A 347 -15.11 -9.44 -14.67
N ILE A 348 -13.80 -9.58 -14.73
CA ILE A 348 -12.96 -9.11 -15.83
C ILE A 348 -13.00 -10.07 -17.01
N LYS A 349 -13.06 -11.37 -16.74
CA LYS A 349 -13.02 -12.43 -17.76
C LYS A 349 -14.39 -12.70 -18.41
N LYS A 350 -15.45 -12.03 -17.97
CA LYS A 350 -16.80 -12.04 -18.55
C LYS A 350 -17.06 -10.75 -19.32
#